data_f0dd557bb5d4c68b8d562bfdd7bfc3d8
#
_entry.id   f0dd557bb5d4c68b8d562bfdd7bfc3d8
#
_cell.length_a   1.000
_cell.length_b   1.000
_cell.length_c   1.000
_cell.angle_alpha   90.00
_cell.angle_beta   90.00
_cell.angle_gamma   90.00
#
_symmetry.space_group_name_H-M   'P 1'
#
loop_
_entity.id
_entity.type
_entity.pdbx_description
1 polymer ?
#
loop_
_entity_poly.entity_id
_entity_poly.type
_entity_poly.pdbx_seq_one_letter_code
_entity_poly.pdbx_strand_id
1 'polypeptide(L)'
;MTRRRLLSILFLTILIPLTAILYHHFATTFSVLKTSLVNMASPSQPPVIVVGAGLAGLSASYSALQAGARSVRLLDRAAKPGGNSIKASSGINGAPTRFQNAAKFGVDQSFWDDTVRSAGSRLQASVAQPIRTQRETLISVLTNRSASAIDFLVDLGVDLSVVAQLGGHSLPRTHRGAGKLPPGASIVTTLLAKLKEHSDRFELLTDADVTALLTAAPANHVTGVAYTKDGAQHTLAGPVVFTTGGFGGDTHGLLQQHRPDLAGLPSTNDPRPGAHGLLSAAGARLVDMDSVQIHPTGFVDPASPQTAVKFLAAEMLRGEGGILLHRGRRFVNELETRERVSGVVMGLPQAAAEEGSGEGPGLRQWDVQLLLDPGATAAAARHVEFYLWKGLLAKKKVRELDETTRATLAEYAAVVRGEKADGFARTAFGHWKLGADGEVDGEAEVCVGRVTPIVHFTMGGAVFNEQAQILASELGEEQKPIGGLWGAGEITGGIHGDNRLGGSSLLECVVFGRIAGEQAAKCAEGPKA
;
A
#
# COMPACT_ATOMS: atom_id res chain seq x y z
N MET A 1 22.50 -75.32 62.50
CA MET A 1 21.73 -74.22 61.88
C MET A 1 20.56 -74.85 61.16
N THR A 2 19.32 -74.63 61.57
CA THR A 2 18.10 -75.32 61.11
C THR A 2 17.66 -74.78 59.72
N ARG A 3 17.18 -75.69 58.88
CA ARG A 3 16.67 -75.45 57.49
C ARG A 3 15.78 -74.17 57.39
N ARG A 4 15.12 -73.72 58.44
CA ARG A 4 14.30 -72.51 58.49
C ARG A 4 15.11 -71.22 58.41
N ARG A 5 16.31 -71.15 58.94
CA ARG A 5 17.19 -69.92 58.88
C ARG A 5 17.82 -69.80 57.49
N LEU A 6 18.12 -70.85 56.77
CA LEU A 6 18.62 -70.78 55.38
C LEU A 6 17.55 -70.28 54.40
N LEU A 7 16.29 -70.68 54.54
CA LEU A 7 15.17 -70.19 53.69
C LEU A 7 14.86 -68.74 53.95
N SER A 8 14.94 -68.27 55.19
CA SER A 8 14.73 -66.84 55.54
C SER A 8 15.82 -65.92 54.96
N ILE A 9 17.08 -66.34 54.97
CA ILE A 9 18.20 -65.58 54.40
C ILE A 9 18.11 -65.62 52.86
N LEU A 10 17.73 -66.74 52.24
CA LEU A 10 17.54 -66.84 50.78
C LEU A 10 16.35 -65.97 50.31
N PHE A 11 15.29 -65.82 51.11
CA PHE A 11 14.14 -64.97 50.82
C PHE A 11 14.47 -63.48 50.92
N LEU A 12 15.31 -63.09 51.92
CA LEU A 12 15.72 -61.66 52.07
C LEU A 12 16.76 -61.28 51.00
N THR A 13 17.67 -62.14 50.61
CA THR A 13 18.73 -61.82 49.64
C THR A 13 18.27 -61.77 48.18
N ILE A 14 17.19 -62.45 47.82
CA ILE A 14 16.68 -62.49 46.43
C ILE A 14 15.46 -61.60 46.25
N LEU A 15 14.56 -61.50 47.24
CA LEU A 15 13.30 -60.73 47.09
C LEU A 15 13.55 -59.21 47.20
N ILE A 16 14.47 -58.76 48.07
CA ILE A 16 14.76 -57.30 48.22
C ILE A 16 15.39 -56.70 46.94
N PRO A 17 16.42 -57.32 46.30
CA PRO A 17 16.95 -56.78 45.05
C PRO A 17 15.94 -56.91 43.89
N LEU A 18 15.09 -57.94 43.85
CA LEU A 18 14.06 -58.07 42.79
C LEU A 18 12.98 -57.01 42.87
N THR A 19 12.54 -56.67 44.09
CA THR A 19 11.58 -55.55 44.33
C THR A 19 12.20 -54.19 44.03
N ALA A 20 13.48 -53.98 44.36
CA ALA A 20 14.22 -52.76 44.04
C ALA A 20 14.41 -52.58 42.51
N ILE A 21 14.72 -53.66 41.79
CA ILE A 21 14.84 -53.67 40.33
C ILE A 21 13.47 -53.38 39.65
N LEU A 22 12.38 -54.02 40.13
CA LEU A 22 11.03 -53.77 39.65
C LEU A 22 10.57 -52.33 39.93
N TYR A 23 10.87 -51.79 41.12
CA TYR A 23 10.55 -50.42 41.47
C TYR A 23 11.36 -49.43 40.63
N HIS A 24 12.63 -49.69 40.40
CA HIS A 24 13.44 -48.85 39.52
C HIS A 24 13.00 -48.90 38.06
N HIS A 25 12.60 -50.07 37.56
CA HIS A 25 12.04 -50.20 36.19
C HIS A 25 10.68 -49.53 36.06
N PHE A 26 9.82 -49.61 37.09
CA PHE A 26 8.52 -48.95 37.11
C PHE A 26 8.67 -47.42 37.22
N ALA A 27 9.59 -46.93 38.06
CA ALA A 27 9.89 -45.54 38.22
C ALA A 27 10.52 -44.91 36.96
N THR A 28 11.43 -45.62 36.27
CA THR A 28 12.01 -45.17 35.01
C THR A 28 10.98 -45.17 33.86
N THR A 29 10.13 -46.24 33.77
CA THR A 29 9.06 -46.30 32.75
C THR A 29 8.00 -45.21 32.98
N PHE A 30 7.64 -44.94 34.25
CA PHE A 30 6.69 -43.86 34.60
C PHE A 30 7.29 -42.46 34.35
N SER A 31 8.61 -42.29 34.57
CA SER A 31 9.32 -41.06 34.26
C SER A 31 9.40 -40.85 32.74
N VAL A 32 9.68 -41.88 31.96
CA VAL A 32 9.69 -41.78 30.49
C VAL A 32 8.28 -41.56 29.93
N LEU A 33 7.24 -42.19 30.47
CA LEU A 33 5.85 -41.91 30.11
C LEU A 33 5.42 -40.51 30.51
N LYS A 34 5.83 -40.01 31.69
CA LYS A 34 5.53 -38.66 32.13
C LYS A 34 6.24 -37.61 31.26
N THR A 35 7.48 -37.86 30.87
CA THR A 35 8.23 -36.99 29.94
C THR A 35 7.63 -37.07 28.52
N SER A 36 7.15 -38.23 28.05
CA SER A 36 6.45 -38.33 26.78
C SER A 36 5.05 -37.69 26.80
N LEU A 37 4.33 -37.75 27.92
CA LEU A 37 3.02 -37.09 28.10
C LEU A 37 3.16 -35.57 28.32
N VAL A 38 4.25 -35.09 28.90
CA VAL A 38 4.55 -33.66 29.02
C VAL A 38 4.98 -33.05 27.68
N ASN A 39 5.56 -33.87 26.78
CA ASN A 39 5.87 -33.47 25.41
C ASN A 39 4.71 -33.63 24.41
N MET A 40 3.56 -34.13 24.82
CA MET A 40 2.29 -33.88 24.14
C MET A 40 1.70 -32.53 24.58
N ALA A 41 2.49 -31.46 24.48
CA ALA A 41 1.96 -30.11 24.46
C ALA A 41 0.88 -30.08 23.37
N SER A 42 -0.31 -29.63 23.70
CA SER A 42 -1.35 -29.33 22.73
C SER A 42 -0.70 -28.72 21.49
N PRO A 43 -1.01 -29.17 20.28
CA PRO A 43 -0.35 -28.67 19.08
C PRO A 43 -0.38 -27.15 19.15
N SER A 44 0.79 -26.52 19.28
CA SER A 44 0.88 -25.08 19.41
C SER A 44 0.21 -24.50 18.17
N GLN A 45 -0.80 -23.64 18.37
CA GLN A 45 -1.45 -22.96 17.25
C GLN A 45 -0.38 -22.39 16.32
N PRO A 46 -0.47 -22.66 15.01
CA PRO A 46 0.50 -22.15 14.06
C PRO A 46 0.46 -20.60 14.04
N PRO A 47 1.59 -19.93 13.78
CA PRO A 47 1.61 -18.49 13.64
C PRO A 47 0.77 -18.04 12.44
N VAL A 48 0.14 -16.88 12.51
CA VAL A 48 -0.31 -16.17 11.31
C VAL A 48 0.93 -15.64 10.60
N ILE A 49 1.08 -16.00 9.33
CA ILE A 49 2.21 -15.58 8.49
C ILE A 49 1.75 -14.42 7.63
N VAL A 50 2.43 -13.28 7.71
CA VAL A 50 2.15 -12.10 6.88
C VAL A 50 3.36 -11.85 5.98
N VAL A 51 3.13 -11.71 4.67
CA VAL A 51 4.20 -11.52 3.68
C VAL A 51 4.12 -10.10 3.11
N GLY A 52 5.13 -9.28 3.44
CA GLY A 52 5.20 -7.87 3.05
C GLY A 52 4.89 -6.91 4.21
N ALA A 53 5.89 -6.13 4.65
CA ALA A 53 5.79 -5.19 5.76
C ALA A 53 5.39 -3.76 5.31
N GLY A 54 4.59 -3.63 4.24
CA GLY A 54 3.86 -2.42 3.89
C GLY A 54 2.65 -2.19 4.82
N LEU A 55 1.87 -1.13 4.60
CA LEU A 55 0.72 -0.79 5.46
C LEU A 55 -0.31 -1.92 5.55
N ALA A 56 -0.55 -2.65 4.46
CA ALA A 56 -1.48 -3.78 4.47
C ALA A 56 -1.01 -4.89 5.43
N GLY A 57 0.28 -5.26 5.37
CA GLY A 57 0.85 -6.27 6.26
C GLY A 57 0.91 -5.83 7.72
N LEU A 58 1.23 -4.56 7.99
CA LEU A 58 1.22 -4.02 9.34
C LEU A 58 -0.19 -4.01 9.93
N SER A 59 -1.20 -3.60 9.13
CA SER A 59 -2.62 -3.63 9.54
C SER A 59 -3.10 -5.05 9.78
N ALA A 60 -2.73 -6.00 8.91
CA ALA A 60 -3.06 -7.41 9.07
C ALA A 60 -2.42 -8.00 10.33
N SER A 61 -1.13 -7.73 10.56
CA SER A 61 -0.39 -8.22 11.73
C SER A 61 -1.03 -7.73 13.04
N TYR A 62 -1.32 -6.42 13.11
CA TYR A 62 -1.93 -5.85 14.30
C TYR A 62 -3.34 -6.41 14.54
N SER A 63 -4.17 -6.46 13.49
CA SER A 63 -5.54 -7.00 13.62
C SER A 63 -5.57 -8.50 13.93
N ALA A 64 -4.60 -9.29 13.44
CA ALA A 64 -4.45 -10.70 13.82
C ALA A 64 -4.16 -10.85 15.33
N LEU A 65 -3.26 -10.03 15.88
CA LEU A 65 -2.98 -10.02 17.32
C LEU A 65 -4.20 -9.62 18.16
N GLN A 66 -4.96 -8.61 17.70
CA GLN A 66 -6.20 -8.16 18.36
C GLN A 66 -7.29 -9.23 18.28
N ALA A 67 -7.36 -9.99 17.20
CA ALA A 67 -8.29 -11.10 17.02
C ALA A 67 -7.89 -12.39 17.77
N GLY A 68 -6.81 -12.36 18.56
CA GLY A 68 -6.42 -13.48 19.41
C GLY A 68 -5.35 -14.41 18.80
N ALA A 69 -4.75 -14.08 17.65
CA ALA A 69 -3.64 -14.87 17.12
C ALA A 69 -2.55 -15.05 18.19
N ARG A 70 -2.15 -16.28 18.43
CA ARG A 70 -1.16 -16.64 19.44
C ARG A 70 0.22 -16.08 19.09
N SER A 71 0.55 -16.06 17.80
CA SER A 71 1.75 -15.40 17.30
C SER A 71 1.58 -14.98 15.84
N VAL A 72 2.31 -13.94 15.45
CA VAL A 72 2.37 -13.40 14.08
C VAL A 72 3.82 -13.32 13.63
N ARG A 73 4.11 -13.80 12.42
CA ARG A 73 5.39 -13.68 11.75
C ARG A 73 5.23 -12.82 10.51
N LEU A 74 5.80 -11.62 10.53
CA LEU A 74 5.78 -10.68 9.42
C LEU A 74 7.11 -10.75 8.67
N LEU A 75 7.08 -11.17 7.41
CA LEU A 75 8.25 -11.31 6.54
C LEU A 75 8.32 -10.15 5.55
N ASP A 76 9.49 -9.58 5.37
CA ASP A 76 9.75 -8.62 4.28
C ASP A 76 11.10 -8.91 3.63
N ARG A 77 11.13 -8.87 2.29
CA ARG A 77 12.37 -9.03 1.53
C ARG A 77 13.33 -7.84 1.65
N ALA A 78 12.83 -6.68 2.07
CA ALA A 78 13.63 -5.48 2.27
C ALA A 78 14.20 -5.44 3.69
N ALA A 79 15.38 -4.85 3.86
CA ALA A 79 16.02 -4.61 5.15
C ALA A 79 15.22 -3.62 6.03
N LYS A 80 14.38 -2.78 5.43
CA LYS A 80 13.56 -1.79 6.14
C LYS A 80 12.09 -1.97 5.79
N PRO A 81 11.22 -2.12 6.80
CA PRO A 81 9.78 -2.22 6.60
C PRO A 81 9.18 -0.88 6.15
N GLY A 82 7.96 -0.93 5.60
CA GLY A 82 7.17 0.24 5.20
C GLY A 82 6.79 0.24 3.72
N GLY A 83 7.55 -0.43 2.87
CA GLY A 83 7.27 -0.54 1.42
C GLY A 83 7.02 0.81 0.76
N ASN A 84 6.11 0.87 -0.23
CA ASN A 84 5.70 2.13 -0.86
C ASN A 84 4.77 2.96 0.03
N SER A 85 4.12 2.35 1.02
CA SER A 85 3.19 3.03 1.92
C SER A 85 3.89 4.14 2.73
N ILE A 86 5.14 3.93 3.15
CA ILE A 86 5.91 4.93 3.91
C ILE A 86 6.21 6.20 3.09
N LYS A 87 6.23 6.08 1.75
CA LYS A 87 6.49 7.19 0.81
C LYS A 87 5.23 8.04 0.53
N ALA A 88 4.03 7.59 0.95
CA ALA A 88 2.77 8.24 0.62
C ALA A 88 2.67 9.63 1.27
N SER A 89 2.39 10.64 0.43
CA SER A 89 2.45 12.05 0.80
C SER A 89 1.09 12.76 0.86
N SER A 90 0.02 12.19 0.27
CA SER A 90 -1.26 12.88 0.15
C SER A 90 -2.22 12.63 1.31
N GLY A 91 -2.23 11.43 1.88
CA GLY A 91 -3.11 11.04 2.97
C GLY A 91 -3.91 9.77 2.70
N ILE A 92 -4.85 9.46 3.61
CA ILE A 92 -5.74 8.32 3.59
C ILE A 92 -7.20 8.77 3.55
N ASN A 93 -8.03 8.15 2.69
CA ASN A 93 -9.45 8.48 2.59
C ASN A 93 -10.26 7.90 3.75
N GLY A 94 -11.30 8.63 4.15
CA GLY A 94 -12.31 8.15 5.10
C GLY A 94 -13.53 9.05 5.09
N ALA A 95 -14.73 8.44 5.11
CA ALA A 95 -16.00 9.16 5.16
C ALA A 95 -17.16 8.24 5.61
N PRO A 96 -18.14 8.79 6.39
CA PRO A 96 -18.05 10.07 7.09
C PRO A 96 -17.18 9.96 8.35
N THR A 97 -16.36 10.97 8.65
CA THR A 97 -15.52 11.00 9.85
C THR A 97 -15.78 12.23 10.71
N ARG A 98 -15.41 12.15 11.98
CA ARG A 98 -15.51 13.28 12.93
C ARG A 98 -14.65 14.50 12.57
N PHE A 99 -13.69 14.33 11.66
CA PHE A 99 -12.79 15.41 11.22
C PHE A 99 -13.33 16.18 10.02
N GLN A 100 -14.32 15.65 9.30
CA GLN A 100 -14.96 16.34 8.19
C GLN A 100 -15.86 17.47 8.68
N ASN A 101 -15.86 18.61 7.97
CA ASN A 101 -16.70 19.74 8.30
C ASN A 101 -18.12 19.53 7.75
N ALA A 102 -18.94 18.78 8.47
CA ALA A 102 -20.32 18.50 8.08
C ALA A 102 -21.22 19.76 8.04
N ALA A 103 -20.88 20.79 8.81
CA ALA A 103 -21.62 22.07 8.78
C ALA A 103 -21.44 22.81 7.44
N LYS A 104 -20.25 22.67 6.81
CA LYS A 104 -19.93 23.28 5.52
C LYS A 104 -20.33 22.43 4.32
N PHE A 105 -20.12 21.11 4.38
CA PHE A 105 -20.21 20.22 3.24
C PHE A 105 -21.35 19.19 3.34
N GLY A 106 -22.08 19.13 4.46
CA GLY A 106 -22.99 18.03 4.76
C GLY A 106 -22.24 16.74 5.15
N VAL A 107 -23.00 15.67 5.39
CA VAL A 107 -22.43 14.33 5.61
C VAL A 107 -22.02 13.74 4.27
N ASP A 108 -20.78 13.31 4.15
CA ASP A 108 -20.26 12.74 2.92
C ASP A 108 -20.85 11.34 2.66
N GLN A 109 -21.75 11.27 1.68
CA GLN A 109 -22.36 10.03 1.19
C GLN A 109 -21.95 9.72 -0.27
N SER A 110 -21.08 10.54 -0.86
CA SER A 110 -20.68 10.43 -2.27
C SER A 110 -19.42 9.59 -2.50
N PHE A 111 -18.83 9.00 -1.44
CA PHE A 111 -17.55 8.30 -1.57
C PHE A 111 -17.66 7.05 -2.45
N TRP A 112 -18.76 6.31 -2.33
CA TRP A 112 -19.00 5.15 -3.18
C TRP A 112 -19.17 5.57 -4.66
N ASP A 113 -19.99 6.59 -4.94
CA ASP A 113 -20.23 7.10 -6.28
C ASP A 113 -18.94 7.62 -6.94
N ASP A 114 -18.11 8.35 -6.18
CA ASP A 114 -16.82 8.83 -6.67
C ASP A 114 -15.88 7.67 -7.00
N THR A 115 -15.89 6.61 -6.20
CA THR A 115 -15.05 5.42 -6.43
C THR A 115 -15.52 4.64 -7.66
N VAL A 116 -16.83 4.44 -7.82
CA VAL A 116 -17.44 3.80 -9.00
C VAL A 116 -17.14 4.60 -10.27
N ARG A 117 -17.34 5.92 -10.22
CA ARG A 117 -17.04 6.80 -11.35
C ARG A 117 -15.55 6.74 -11.74
N SER A 118 -14.67 6.71 -10.74
CA SER A 118 -13.21 6.60 -10.95
C SER A 118 -12.80 5.27 -11.57
N ALA A 119 -13.51 4.18 -11.30
CA ALA A 119 -13.24 2.86 -11.85
C ALA A 119 -13.49 2.76 -13.37
N GLY A 120 -14.16 3.76 -13.95
CA GLY A 120 -14.23 3.99 -15.41
C GLY A 120 -14.91 2.86 -16.18
N SER A 121 -14.27 2.40 -17.26
CA SER A 121 -14.83 1.40 -18.17
C SER A 121 -15.12 0.05 -17.52
N ARG A 122 -14.42 -0.29 -16.44
CA ARG A 122 -14.55 -1.57 -15.71
C ARG A 122 -15.87 -1.70 -14.93
N LEU A 123 -16.65 -0.61 -14.82
CA LEU A 123 -17.97 -0.60 -14.15
C LEU A 123 -19.10 -0.07 -15.05
N GLN A 124 -18.84 0.12 -16.34
CA GLN A 124 -19.87 0.52 -17.29
C GLN A 124 -20.95 -0.56 -17.47
N ALA A 125 -22.12 -0.15 -17.95
CA ALA A 125 -23.27 -1.05 -18.18
C ALA A 125 -22.98 -2.19 -19.19
N SER A 126 -21.97 -2.02 -20.05
CA SER A 126 -21.49 -3.05 -20.99
C SER A 126 -20.74 -4.20 -20.33
N VAL A 127 -20.24 -4.03 -19.11
CA VAL A 127 -19.58 -5.10 -18.36
C VAL A 127 -20.62 -6.07 -17.80
N ALA A 128 -20.36 -7.38 -17.86
CA ALA A 128 -21.25 -8.41 -17.35
C ALA A 128 -21.68 -8.17 -15.90
N GLN A 129 -22.96 -8.36 -15.61
CA GLN A 129 -23.53 -8.07 -14.28
C GLN A 129 -22.79 -8.76 -13.11
N PRO A 130 -22.41 -10.05 -13.19
CA PRO A 130 -21.71 -10.70 -12.07
C PRO A 130 -20.36 -10.04 -11.74
N ILE A 131 -19.62 -9.61 -12.77
CA ILE A 131 -18.34 -8.89 -12.61
C ILE A 131 -18.58 -7.54 -11.93
N ARG A 132 -19.57 -6.77 -12.39
CA ARG A 132 -19.91 -5.48 -11.77
C ARG A 132 -20.31 -5.65 -10.32
N THR A 133 -21.17 -6.61 -10.02
CA THR A 133 -21.67 -6.89 -8.66
C THR A 133 -20.51 -7.21 -7.71
N GLN A 134 -19.54 -8.03 -8.13
CA GLN A 134 -18.40 -8.35 -7.29
C GLN A 134 -17.51 -7.12 -7.05
N ARG A 135 -17.25 -6.29 -8.07
CA ARG A 135 -16.51 -5.02 -7.92
C ARG A 135 -17.24 -4.05 -6.99
N GLU A 136 -18.54 -3.84 -7.20
CA GLU A 136 -19.38 -2.97 -6.37
C GLU A 136 -19.40 -3.43 -4.91
N THR A 137 -19.38 -4.75 -4.67
CA THR A 137 -19.27 -5.33 -3.33
C THR A 137 -17.93 -4.96 -2.68
N LEU A 138 -16.81 -5.11 -3.38
CA LEU A 138 -15.48 -4.71 -2.86
C LEU A 138 -15.40 -3.20 -2.61
N ILE A 139 -15.93 -2.37 -3.51
CA ILE A 139 -16.01 -0.92 -3.34
C ILE A 139 -16.87 -0.57 -2.11
N SER A 140 -17.99 -1.27 -1.92
CA SER A 140 -18.88 -1.07 -0.76
C SER A 140 -18.15 -1.41 0.55
N VAL A 141 -17.38 -2.49 0.59
CA VAL A 141 -16.54 -2.81 1.76
C VAL A 141 -15.51 -1.71 2.01
N LEU A 142 -14.81 -1.26 0.97
CA LEU A 142 -13.79 -0.21 1.06
C LEU A 142 -14.37 1.09 1.63
N THR A 143 -15.48 1.56 1.06
CA THR A 143 -16.07 2.86 1.40
C THR A 143 -16.81 2.82 2.74
N ASN A 144 -17.61 1.78 3.00
CA ASN A 144 -18.37 1.65 4.24
C ASN A 144 -17.47 1.42 5.47
N ARG A 145 -16.30 0.81 5.29
CA ARG A 145 -15.33 0.62 6.38
C ARG A 145 -14.30 1.74 6.49
N SER A 146 -14.38 2.77 5.67
CA SER A 146 -13.38 3.84 5.61
C SER A 146 -13.32 4.68 6.89
N ALA A 147 -14.46 5.05 7.47
CA ALA A 147 -14.51 5.77 8.74
C ALA A 147 -13.85 4.96 9.88
N SER A 148 -14.19 3.66 9.98
CA SER A 148 -13.59 2.78 11.00
C SER A 148 -12.10 2.52 10.77
N ALA A 149 -11.60 2.66 9.54
CA ALA A 149 -10.18 2.60 9.25
C ALA A 149 -9.44 3.85 9.76
N ILE A 150 -10.06 5.03 9.63
CA ILE A 150 -9.53 6.27 10.22
C ILE A 150 -9.52 6.17 11.75
N ASP A 151 -10.64 5.75 12.37
CA ASP A 151 -10.74 5.62 13.84
C ASP A 151 -9.69 4.63 14.36
N PHE A 152 -9.52 3.47 13.72
CA PHE A 152 -8.49 2.49 14.05
C PHE A 152 -7.09 3.12 14.11
N LEU A 153 -6.71 3.92 13.12
CA LEU A 153 -5.39 4.56 13.09
C LEU A 153 -5.28 5.66 14.16
N VAL A 154 -6.34 6.42 14.38
CA VAL A 154 -6.36 7.49 15.40
C VAL A 154 -6.27 6.90 16.81
N ASP A 155 -6.96 5.80 17.08
CA ASP A 155 -6.92 5.09 18.37
C ASP A 155 -5.50 4.53 18.66
N LEU A 156 -4.73 4.24 17.61
CA LEU A 156 -3.31 3.87 17.72
C LEU A 156 -2.38 5.07 17.91
N GLY A 157 -2.89 6.29 17.83
CA GLY A 157 -2.12 7.52 18.03
C GLY A 157 -1.67 8.22 16.75
N VAL A 158 -2.21 7.85 15.58
CA VAL A 158 -1.92 8.57 14.32
C VAL A 158 -2.74 9.85 14.26
N ASP A 159 -2.09 10.99 14.04
CA ASP A 159 -2.81 12.25 13.76
C ASP A 159 -3.33 12.24 12.31
N LEU A 160 -4.65 12.30 12.15
CA LEU A 160 -5.39 12.37 10.89
C LEU A 160 -6.41 13.51 10.88
N SER A 161 -6.15 14.57 11.63
CA SER A 161 -7.09 15.67 11.89
C SER A 161 -7.29 16.64 10.72
N VAL A 162 -6.36 16.71 9.77
CA VAL A 162 -6.45 17.59 8.60
C VAL A 162 -7.11 16.86 7.45
N VAL A 163 -8.19 17.42 6.91
CA VAL A 163 -8.97 16.85 5.79
C VAL A 163 -8.80 17.70 4.54
N ALA A 164 -8.45 17.07 3.43
CA ALA A 164 -8.25 17.70 2.14
C ALA A 164 -9.10 17.03 1.05
N GLN A 165 -9.35 17.76 -0.03
CA GLN A 165 -9.94 17.25 -1.26
C GLN A 165 -8.83 17.01 -2.29
N LEU A 166 -8.81 15.82 -2.88
CA LEU A 166 -7.92 15.47 -3.99
C LEU A 166 -8.72 15.39 -5.30
N GLY A 167 -8.00 15.26 -6.42
CA GLY A 167 -8.61 15.12 -7.74
C GLY A 167 -9.57 13.93 -7.85
N GLY A 168 -10.70 14.10 -8.52
CA GLY A 168 -11.74 13.09 -8.69
C GLY A 168 -12.71 12.92 -7.52
N HIS A 169 -12.45 13.59 -6.38
CA HIS A 169 -13.35 13.58 -5.22
C HIS A 169 -14.38 14.70 -5.27
N SER A 170 -15.63 14.39 -4.96
CA SER A 170 -16.72 15.38 -4.86
C SER A 170 -16.61 16.21 -3.56
N LEU A 171 -16.08 15.62 -2.48
CA LEU A 171 -15.96 16.24 -1.17
C LEU A 171 -14.58 15.98 -0.54
N PRO A 172 -14.14 16.86 0.39
CA PRO A 172 -12.92 16.61 1.17
C PRO A 172 -13.06 15.38 2.05
N ARG A 173 -12.21 14.36 1.85
CA ARG A 173 -12.20 13.12 2.65
C ARG A 173 -10.82 12.49 2.83
N THR A 174 -9.77 13.14 2.36
CA THR A 174 -8.40 12.62 2.50
C THR A 174 -7.76 13.20 3.75
N HIS A 175 -7.49 12.33 4.71
CA HIS A 175 -7.00 12.66 6.04
C HIS A 175 -5.48 12.59 6.11
N ARG A 176 -4.87 13.52 6.82
CA ARG A 176 -3.45 13.60 7.11
C ARG A 176 -3.19 14.31 8.44
N GLY A 177 -2.00 14.15 8.98
CA GLY A 177 -1.63 14.83 10.22
C GLY A 177 -1.26 16.30 10.01
N ALA A 178 -1.46 17.10 11.06
CA ALA A 178 -0.93 18.46 11.15
C ALA A 178 0.59 18.46 11.45
N GLY A 179 1.19 17.32 11.81
CA GLY A 179 2.60 17.16 12.16
C GLY A 179 3.58 17.26 10.98
N LYS A 180 4.90 17.09 11.24
CA LYS A 180 5.96 17.24 10.23
C LYS A 180 6.12 16.01 9.33
N LEU A 181 5.74 14.82 9.80
CA LEU A 181 5.90 13.59 9.04
C LEU A 181 4.87 13.50 7.90
N PRO A 182 5.27 13.03 6.71
CA PRO A 182 4.31 12.65 5.68
C PRO A 182 3.32 11.60 6.21
N PRO A 183 2.05 11.61 5.74
CA PRO A 183 1.01 10.74 6.29
C PRO A 183 1.38 9.25 6.22
N GLY A 184 1.97 8.78 5.13
CA GLY A 184 2.43 7.39 5.02
C GLY A 184 3.49 7.02 6.06
N ALA A 185 4.47 7.90 6.26
CA ALA A 185 5.52 7.69 7.27
C ALA A 185 4.93 7.71 8.69
N SER A 186 4.03 8.64 8.99
CA SER A 186 3.36 8.72 10.30
C SER A 186 2.58 7.43 10.60
N ILE A 187 1.76 6.97 9.66
CA ILE A 187 0.94 5.74 9.83
C ILE A 187 1.85 4.51 10.02
N VAL A 188 2.81 4.31 9.11
CA VAL A 188 3.69 3.13 9.11
C VAL A 188 4.52 3.06 10.39
N THR A 189 5.15 4.16 10.79
CA THR A 189 6.02 4.18 11.99
C THR A 189 5.22 3.97 13.27
N THR A 190 3.99 4.50 13.36
CA THR A 190 3.10 4.30 14.50
C THR A 190 2.68 2.83 14.62
N LEU A 191 2.22 2.20 13.51
CA LEU A 191 1.84 0.79 13.55
C LEU A 191 3.02 -0.12 13.89
N LEU A 192 4.21 0.15 13.34
CA LEU A 192 5.42 -0.59 13.69
C LEU A 192 5.77 -0.47 15.17
N ALA A 193 5.63 0.72 15.76
CA ALA A 193 5.86 0.93 17.19
C ALA A 193 4.86 0.11 18.01
N LYS A 194 3.57 0.15 17.63
CA LYS A 194 2.51 -0.62 18.30
C LYS A 194 2.69 -2.14 18.19
N LEU A 195 3.14 -2.64 17.05
CA LEU A 195 3.46 -4.06 16.90
C LEU A 195 4.63 -4.50 17.78
N LYS A 196 5.65 -3.65 17.94
CA LYS A 196 6.80 -3.92 18.82
C LYS A 196 6.42 -4.00 20.32
N GLU A 197 5.32 -3.37 20.73
CA GLU A 197 4.78 -3.53 22.09
C GLU A 197 4.32 -4.98 22.38
N HIS A 198 4.10 -5.79 21.34
CA HIS A 198 3.70 -7.21 21.40
C HIS A 198 4.84 -8.18 21.06
N SER A 199 6.08 -7.86 21.43
CA SER A 199 7.27 -8.65 21.07
C SER A 199 7.26 -10.10 21.57
N ASP A 200 6.41 -10.43 22.52
CA ASP A 200 6.12 -11.79 22.98
C ASP A 200 5.36 -12.64 21.95
N ARG A 201 4.59 -12.02 21.07
CA ARG A 201 3.73 -12.66 20.06
C ARG A 201 4.01 -12.20 18.64
N PHE A 202 4.75 -11.13 18.44
CA PHE A 202 5.05 -10.54 17.14
C PHE A 202 6.54 -10.61 16.81
N GLU A 203 6.87 -11.10 15.63
CA GLU A 203 8.23 -11.06 15.09
C GLU A 203 8.24 -10.52 13.66
N LEU A 204 9.13 -9.55 13.40
CA LEU A 204 9.42 -9.01 12.07
C LEU A 204 10.73 -9.61 11.56
N LEU A 205 10.64 -10.32 10.44
CA LEU A 205 11.76 -10.91 9.72
C LEU A 205 12.04 -10.07 8.46
N THR A 206 13.06 -9.23 8.50
CA THR A 206 13.58 -8.49 7.34
C THR A 206 14.63 -9.30 6.59
N ASP A 207 14.94 -8.87 5.35
CA ASP A 207 15.82 -9.61 4.44
C ASP A 207 15.39 -11.08 4.27
N ALA A 208 14.06 -11.29 4.32
CA ALA A 208 13.40 -12.60 4.23
C ALA A 208 12.56 -12.65 2.94
N ASP A 209 13.12 -13.19 1.88
CA ASP A 209 12.46 -13.27 0.58
C ASP A 209 11.64 -14.55 0.45
N VAL A 210 10.31 -14.41 0.41
CA VAL A 210 9.39 -15.53 0.23
C VAL A 210 9.46 -16.01 -1.22
N THR A 211 9.85 -17.27 -1.39
CA THR A 211 10.11 -17.89 -2.68
C THR A 211 9.02 -18.86 -3.14
N ALA A 212 8.17 -19.35 -2.23
CA ALA A 212 7.03 -20.20 -2.56
C ALA A 212 5.92 -20.13 -1.50
N LEU A 213 4.69 -20.36 -1.94
CA LEU A 213 3.56 -20.73 -1.08
C LEU A 213 3.52 -22.26 -1.01
N LEU A 214 3.52 -22.80 0.21
CA LEU A 214 3.43 -24.25 0.45
C LEU A 214 1.97 -24.69 0.39
N THR A 215 1.67 -25.71 -0.40
CA THR A 215 0.32 -26.24 -0.59
C THR A 215 0.21 -27.69 -0.12
N ALA A 216 -0.96 -28.07 0.36
CA ALA A 216 -1.30 -29.46 0.69
C ALA A 216 -2.44 -29.96 -0.18
N ALA A 217 -2.52 -31.31 -0.34
CA ALA A 217 -3.68 -31.94 -0.95
C ALA A 217 -4.89 -31.91 0.02
N PRO A 218 -6.13 -31.69 -0.49
CA PRO A 218 -6.44 -31.43 -1.89
C PRO A 218 -5.87 -30.10 -2.38
N ALA A 219 -5.54 -30.03 -3.67
CA ALA A 219 -5.08 -28.81 -4.32
C ALA A 219 -6.00 -27.62 -3.93
N ASN A 220 -5.44 -26.41 -3.76
CA ASN A 220 -6.06 -25.18 -3.30
C ASN A 220 -6.11 -24.96 -1.78
N HIS A 221 -5.16 -25.51 -1.03
CA HIS A 221 -4.98 -25.13 0.37
C HIS A 221 -3.54 -24.76 0.64
N VAL A 222 -3.29 -23.48 1.01
CA VAL A 222 -1.97 -22.98 1.42
C VAL A 222 -1.76 -23.28 2.90
N THR A 223 -0.62 -23.91 3.21
CA THR A 223 -0.27 -24.35 4.56
C THR A 223 0.91 -23.61 5.16
N GLY A 224 1.53 -22.71 4.38
CA GLY A 224 2.69 -21.93 4.83
C GLY A 224 3.47 -21.32 3.68
N VAL A 225 4.69 -20.92 4.00
CA VAL A 225 5.63 -20.30 3.04
C VAL A 225 7.02 -20.93 3.12
N ALA A 226 7.72 -20.95 1.98
CA ALA A 226 9.18 -21.09 1.94
C ALA A 226 9.80 -19.72 1.69
N TYR A 227 10.91 -19.41 2.34
CA TYR A 227 11.62 -18.15 2.18
C TYR A 227 13.14 -18.35 2.31
N THR A 228 13.89 -17.42 1.74
CA THR A 228 15.35 -17.36 1.87
C THR A 228 15.73 -16.22 2.79
N LYS A 229 16.61 -16.49 3.74
CA LYS A 229 17.22 -15.49 4.63
C LYS A 229 18.66 -15.88 4.92
N ASP A 230 19.57 -14.89 4.89
CA ASP A 230 21.00 -15.10 5.13
C ASP A 230 21.63 -16.23 4.27
N GLY A 231 21.13 -16.39 3.03
CA GLY A 231 21.54 -17.43 2.09
C GLY A 231 21.00 -18.82 2.38
N ALA A 232 20.24 -19.03 3.46
CA ALA A 232 19.61 -20.30 3.80
C ALA A 232 18.12 -20.35 3.47
N GLN A 233 17.64 -21.52 3.11
CA GLN A 233 16.21 -21.80 2.89
C GLN A 233 15.53 -22.14 4.21
N HIS A 234 14.35 -21.55 4.42
CA HIS A 234 13.52 -21.76 5.60
C HIS A 234 12.08 -22.01 5.20
N THR A 235 11.31 -22.63 6.10
CA THR A 235 9.86 -22.81 5.94
C THR A 235 9.14 -22.37 7.21
N LEU A 236 7.93 -21.80 7.03
CA LEU A 236 6.99 -21.54 8.11
C LEU A 236 5.65 -22.15 7.74
N ALA A 237 5.03 -22.86 8.69
CA ALA A 237 3.70 -23.42 8.55
C ALA A 237 2.66 -22.55 9.27
N GLY A 238 1.53 -22.31 8.62
CA GLY A 238 0.42 -21.50 9.16
C GLY A 238 -0.40 -20.83 8.06
N PRO A 239 -1.54 -20.19 8.41
CA PRO A 239 -2.33 -19.41 7.48
C PRO A 239 -1.54 -18.16 7.02
N VAL A 240 -1.69 -17.82 5.74
CA VAL A 240 -0.88 -16.80 5.06
C VAL A 240 -1.73 -15.60 4.66
N VAL A 241 -1.27 -14.40 5.01
CA VAL A 241 -1.76 -13.12 4.50
C VAL A 241 -0.71 -12.52 3.57
N PHE A 242 -1.03 -12.37 2.29
CA PHE A 242 -0.10 -11.93 1.25
C PHE A 242 -0.31 -10.43 0.95
N THR A 243 0.71 -9.59 1.18
CA THR A 243 0.62 -8.12 1.16
C THR A 243 1.85 -7.46 0.52
N THR A 244 2.40 -8.10 -0.50
CA THR A 244 3.71 -7.75 -1.10
C THR A 244 3.70 -6.49 -1.97
N GLY A 245 2.54 -5.87 -2.19
CA GLY A 245 2.37 -4.71 -3.06
C GLY A 245 2.27 -5.08 -4.53
N GLY A 246 2.21 -4.05 -5.38
CA GLY A 246 2.02 -4.18 -6.82
C GLY A 246 3.32 -4.45 -7.60
N PHE A 247 3.18 -4.36 -8.93
CA PHE A 247 4.28 -4.64 -9.88
C PHE A 247 4.78 -3.40 -10.64
N GLY A 248 4.44 -2.18 -10.18
CA GLY A 248 4.87 -0.93 -10.83
C GLY A 248 6.38 -0.69 -10.87
N GLY A 249 7.17 -1.46 -10.10
CA GLY A 249 8.63 -1.47 -10.15
C GLY A 249 9.23 -2.64 -10.94
N ASP A 250 8.41 -3.55 -11.45
CA ASP A 250 8.82 -4.71 -12.24
C ASP A 250 8.88 -4.36 -13.74
N THR A 251 9.74 -3.41 -14.08
CA THR A 251 9.79 -2.77 -15.40
C THR A 251 10.19 -3.72 -16.52
N HIS A 252 10.89 -4.82 -16.22
CA HIS A 252 11.35 -5.82 -17.21
C HIS A 252 10.57 -7.15 -17.12
N GLY A 253 9.65 -7.28 -16.16
CA GLY A 253 8.79 -8.44 -15.96
C GLY A 253 7.31 -8.11 -16.19
N LEU A 254 6.51 -8.13 -15.13
CA LEU A 254 5.06 -7.99 -15.22
C LEU A 254 4.60 -6.67 -15.84
N LEU A 255 5.27 -5.55 -15.56
CA LEU A 255 4.91 -4.27 -16.16
C LEU A 255 5.11 -4.31 -17.68
N GLN A 256 6.24 -4.81 -18.15
CA GLN A 256 6.51 -4.95 -19.59
C GLN A 256 5.55 -5.95 -20.25
N GLN A 257 5.24 -7.04 -19.58
CA GLN A 257 4.32 -8.07 -20.08
C GLN A 257 2.90 -7.53 -20.31
N HIS A 258 2.38 -6.75 -19.37
CA HIS A 258 0.99 -6.30 -19.39
C HIS A 258 0.81 -4.89 -19.98
N ARG A 259 1.86 -4.05 -19.93
CA ARG A 259 1.85 -2.65 -20.41
C ARG A 259 3.16 -2.30 -21.14
N PRO A 260 3.44 -2.97 -22.28
CA PRO A 260 4.64 -2.68 -23.07
C PRO A 260 4.69 -1.23 -23.57
N ASP A 261 3.54 -0.56 -23.70
CA ASP A 261 3.42 0.86 -24.04
C ASP A 261 4.04 1.81 -23.00
N LEU A 262 4.22 1.34 -21.76
CA LEU A 262 4.85 2.10 -20.67
C LEU A 262 6.36 1.87 -20.56
N ALA A 263 6.96 1.10 -21.47
CA ALA A 263 8.40 0.88 -21.48
C ALA A 263 9.15 2.23 -21.47
N GLY A 264 10.18 2.33 -20.63
CA GLY A 264 10.98 3.54 -20.46
C GLY A 264 10.36 4.64 -19.59
N LEU A 265 9.10 4.51 -19.13
CA LEU A 265 8.57 5.44 -18.14
C LEU A 265 9.27 5.26 -16.78
N PRO A 266 9.65 6.36 -16.10
CA PRO A 266 10.15 6.28 -14.74
C PRO A 266 9.05 5.84 -13.77
N SER A 267 9.43 5.41 -12.57
CA SER A 267 8.50 4.92 -11.53
C SER A 267 8.79 5.56 -10.18
N THR A 268 7.80 5.59 -9.28
CA THR A 268 8.02 5.84 -7.85
C THR A 268 8.41 4.58 -7.08
N ASN A 269 8.28 3.42 -7.71
CA ASN A 269 8.52 2.12 -7.10
C ASN A 269 9.98 1.72 -7.26
N ASP A 270 10.53 1.07 -6.23
CA ASP A 270 11.87 0.51 -6.32
C ASP A 270 11.88 -0.62 -7.36
N PRO A 271 12.93 -0.72 -8.23
CA PRO A 271 13.00 -1.74 -9.26
C PRO A 271 13.16 -3.12 -8.63
N ARG A 272 12.14 -3.96 -8.78
CA ARG A 272 12.12 -5.33 -8.28
C ARG A 272 10.98 -6.15 -8.90
N PRO A 273 11.14 -7.48 -8.99
CA PRO A 273 10.08 -8.36 -9.49
C PRO A 273 8.82 -8.27 -8.65
N GLY A 274 7.65 -8.33 -9.29
CA GLY A 274 6.36 -8.50 -8.64
C GLY A 274 6.19 -9.92 -8.10
N ALA A 275 5.44 -10.07 -7.01
CA ALA A 275 5.23 -11.38 -6.37
C ALA A 275 3.96 -12.11 -6.84
N HIS A 276 3.28 -11.60 -7.88
CA HIS A 276 2.02 -12.18 -8.39
C HIS A 276 2.19 -13.61 -8.90
N GLY A 277 3.37 -13.96 -9.41
CA GLY A 277 3.70 -15.32 -9.85
C GLY A 277 3.58 -16.37 -8.73
N LEU A 278 3.86 -15.99 -7.48
CA LEU A 278 3.70 -16.89 -6.33
C LEU A 278 2.22 -17.21 -6.07
N LEU A 279 1.35 -16.21 -6.22
CA LEU A 279 -0.10 -16.40 -6.07
C LEU A 279 -0.66 -17.25 -7.23
N SER A 280 -0.25 -16.97 -8.47
CA SER A 280 -0.66 -17.78 -9.64
C SER A 280 -0.19 -19.23 -9.52
N ALA A 281 1.01 -19.47 -9.01
CA ALA A 281 1.52 -20.83 -8.76
C ALA A 281 0.69 -21.59 -7.70
N ALA A 282 0.08 -20.87 -6.75
CA ALA A 282 -0.87 -21.42 -5.78
C ALA A 282 -2.30 -21.56 -6.32
N GLY A 283 -2.54 -21.21 -7.60
CA GLY A 283 -3.84 -21.32 -8.26
C GLY A 283 -4.69 -20.04 -8.25
N ALA A 284 -4.17 -18.93 -7.76
CA ALA A 284 -4.91 -17.67 -7.76
C ALA A 284 -5.13 -17.13 -9.19
N ARG A 285 -6.30 -16.54 -9.42
CA ARG A 285 -6.60 -15.78 -10.63
C ARG A 285 -6.18 -14.32 -10.47
N LEU A 286 -5.73 -13.73 -11.57
CA LEU A 286 -5.34 -12.32 -11.63
C LEU A 286 -6.33 -11.55 -12.50
N VAL A 287 -6.59 -10.30 -12.12
CA VAL A 287 -7.54 -9.40 -12.82
C VAL A 287 -6.90 -8.03 -13.01
N ASP A 288 -7.31 -7.30 -14.07
CA ASP A 288 -6.93 -5.92 -14.36
C ASP A 288 -5.41 -5.67 -14.45
N MET A 289 -4.61 -6.66 -14.83
CA MET A 289 -3.14 -6.54 -14.90
C MET A 289 -2.67 -5.47 -15.89
N ASP A 290 -3.51 -5.09 -16.84
CA ASP A 290 -3.32 -4.00 -17.79
C ASP A 290 -3.67 -2.61 -17.22
N SER A 291 -4.32 -2.55 -16.05
CA SER A 291 -4.69 -1.30 -15.39
C SER A 291 -3.55 -0.78 -14.53
N VAL A 292 -2.84 0.21 -15.05
CA VAL A 292 -1.69 0.85 -14.37
C VAL A 292 -1.91 2.34 -14.28
N GLN A 293 -1.83 2.89 -13.06
CA GLN A 293 -1.98 4.31 -12.83
C GLN A 293 -0.67 5.06 -13.06
N ILE A 294 -0.72 6.02 -13.95
CA ILE A 294 0.35 6.99 -14.18
C ILE A 294 0.06 8.22 -13.31
N HIS A 295 1.05 8.69 -12.58
CA HIS A 295 0.96 9.98 -11.89
C HIS A 295 1.59 11.06 -12.78
N PRO A 296 0.94 12.20 -13.01
CA PRO A 296 1.43 13.19 -13.96
C PRO A 296 2.70 13.91 -13.52
N THR A 297 3.01 13.89 -12.21
CA THR A 297 4.06 14.72 -11.64
C THR A 297 5.03 13.92 -10.77
N GLY A 298 6.04 13.32 -11.37
CA GLY A 298 7.27 12.88 -10.70
C GLY A 298 8.35 13.93 -10.89
N PHE A 299 9.06 14.34 -9.85
CA PHE A 299 10.13 15.31 -9.97
C PHE A 299 11.30 14.75 -10.79
N VAL A 300 11.79 15.55 -11.72
CA VAL A 300 13.06 15.33 -12.39
C VAL A 300 14.13 16.01 -11.56
N ASP A 301 14.92 15.23 -10.84
CA ASP A 301 16.01 15.72 -10.01
C ASP A 301 17.10 16.36 -10.90
N PRO A 302 17.40 17.66 -10.74
CA PRO A 302 18.45 18.31 -11.54
C PRO A 302 19.84 17.68 -11.36
N ALA A 303 20.11 17.11 -10.19
CA ALA A 303 21.38 16.45 -9.89
C ALA A 303 21.50 15.05 -10.55
N SER A 304 20.35 14.40 -10.84
CA SER A 304 20.29 13.05 -11.37
C SER A 304 19.09 12.89 -12.32
N PRO A 305 19.03 13.64 -13.44
CA PRO A 305 17.83 13.70 -14.29
C PRO A 305 17.49 12.36 -14.94
N GLN A 306 18.49 11.50 -15.16
CA GLN A 306 18.32 10.19 -15.80
C GLN A 306 17.97 9.05 -14.83
N THR A 307 17.75 9.34 -13.54
CA THR A 307 17.33 8.31 -12.58
C THR A 307 15.92 7.83 -12.91
N ALA A 308 15.75 6.52 -13.08
CA ALA A 308 14.45 5.91 -13.39
C ALA A 308 13.47 5.94 -12.21
N VAL A 309 13.96 6.00 -10.97
CA VAL A 309 13.13 6.17 -9.77
C VAL A 309 13.01 7.65 -9.45
N LYS A 310 11.78 8.17 -9.47
CA LYS A 310 11.49 9.59 -9.26
C LYS A 310 10.79 9.84 -7.92
N PHE A 311 11.06 10.99 -7.31
CA PHE A 311 10.25 11.48 -6.21
C PHE A 311 8.89 11.96 -6.71
N LEU A 312 7.83 11.55 -6.04
CA LEU A 312 6.49 12.04 -6.32
C LEU A 312 6.37 13.52 -5.93
N ALA A 313 5.99 14.39 -6.86
CA ALA A 313 5.43 15.69 -6.52
C ALA A 313 3.98 15.46 -6.05
N ALA A 314 3.74 15.66 -4.76
CA ALA A 314 2.46 15.32 -4.14
C ALA A 314 1.28 15.98 -4.88
N GLU A 315 0.21 15.22 -5.12
CA GLU A 315 -0.98 15.71 -5.85
C GLU A 315 -1.57 16.97 -5.21
N MET A 316 -1.46 17.09 -3.90
CA MET A 316 -1.91 18.24 -3.16
C MET A 316 -1.29 19.58 -3.65
N LEU A 317 -0.07 19.56 -4.20
CA LEU A 317 0.54 20.80 -4.72
C LEU A 317 -0.32 21.44 -5.81
N ARG A 318 -0.95 20.63 -6.66
CA ARG A 318 -1.92 21.08 -7.67
C ARG A 318 -3.24 21.51 -7.02
N GLY A 319 -3.70 20.77 -6.00
CA GLY A 319 -4.89 21.09 -5.22
C GLY A 319 -4.79 22.42 -4.46
N GLU A 320 -3.61 22.73 -3.90
CA GLU A 320 -3.37 23.98 -3.19
C GLU A 320 -3.19 25.20 -4.12
N GLY A 321 -3.19 25.01 -5.44
CA GLY A 321 -3.14 26.09 -6.41
C GLY A 321 -2.07 25.93 -7.49
N GLY A 322 -1.18 24.97 -7.38
CA GLY A 322 -0.11 24.76 -8.36
C GLY A 322 -0.61 24.57 -9.79
N ILE A 323 0.15 25.11 -10.74
CA ILE A 323 -0.12 25.01 -12.19
C ILE A 323 0.99 24.23 -12.90
N LEU A 324 0.64 23.63 -14.05
CA LEU A 324 1.55 22.91 -14.92
C LEU A 324 1.80 23.71 -16.21
N LEU A 325 3.07 23.89 -16.54
CA LEU A 325 3.50 24.65 -17.71
C LEU A 325 4.33 23.76 -18.64
N HIS A 326 4.04 23.82 -19.93
CA HIS A 326 4.90 23.32 -21.00
C HIS A 326 5.32 24.52 -21.86
N ARG A 327 6.62 24.75 -21.96
CA ARG A 327 7.19 25.92 -22.67
C ARG A 327 6.53 27.23 -22.22
N GLY A 328 6.37 27.41 -20.90
CA GLY A 328 5.81 28.61 -20.30
C GLY A 328 4.29 28.77 -20.39
N ARG A 329 3.55 27.83 -20.97
CA ARG A 329 2.08 27.90 -21.16
C ARG A 329 1.36 26.79 -20.40
N ARG A 330 0.22 27.09 -19.79
CA ARG A 330 -0.71 26.08 -19.28
C ARG A 330 -1.32 25.32 -20.45
N PHE A 331 -1.63 24.03 -20.22
CA PHE A 331 -2.11 23.12 -21.28
C PHE A 331 -3.19 22.15 -20.80
N VAL A 332 -3.58 22.20 -19.53
CA VAL A 332 -4.55 21.29 -18.92
C VAL A 332 -5.19 21.90 -17.68
N ASN A 333 -6.36 21.43 -17.28
CA ASN A 333 -6.89 21.63 -15.94
C ASN A 333 -6.14 20.69 -14.97
N GLU A 334 -5.37 21.25 -14.08
CA GLU A 334 -4.50 20.51 -13.15
C GLU A 334 -5.28 19.73 -12.09
N LEU A 335 -6.59 19.97 -11.94
CA LEU A 335 -7.47 19.28 -11.00
C LEU A 335 -8.26 18.13 -11.62
N GLU A 336 -8.06 17.85 -12.91
CA GLU A 336 -8.56 16.64 -13.55
C GLU A 336 -7.97 15.37 -12.94
N THR A 337 -8.52 14.20 -13.29
CA THR A 337 -8.00 12.92 -12.84
C THR A 337 -6.55 12.70 -13.24
N ARG A 338 -5.83 11.87 -12.51
CA ARG A 338 -4.43 11.52 -12.83
C ARG A 338 -4.30 10.97 -14.24
N GLU A 339 -5.21 10.11 -14.65
CA GLU A 339 -5.28 9.54 -16.00
C GLU A 339 -5.36 10.65 -17.06
N ARG A 340 -6.31 11.59 -16.90
CA ARG A 340 -6.50 12.69 -17.86
C ARG A 340 -5.26 13.57 -17.96
N VAL A 341 -4.74 14.03 -16.83
CA VAL A 341 -3.55 14.91 -16.81
C VAL A 341 -2.33 14.19 -17.38
N SER A 342 -2.09 12.93 -16.99
CA SER A 342 -0.97 12.14 -17.51
C SER A 342 -1.09 11.90 -19.01
N GLY A 343 -2.31 11.57 -19.50
CA GLY A 343 -2.56 11.38 -20.92
C GLY A 343 -2.27 12.63 -21.74
N VAL A 344 -2.67 13.80 -21.26
CA VAL A 344 -2.37 15.09 -21.93
C VAL A 344 -0.86 15.35 -21.95
N VAL A 345 -0.15 15.14 -20.81
CA VAL A 345 1.30 15.31 -20.76
C VAL A 345 2.01 14.34 -21.71
N MET A 346 1.61 13.06 -21.72
CA MET A 346 2.22 12.05 -22.60
C MET A 346 1.94 12.28 -24.08
N GLY A 347 0.94 13.06 -24.43
CA GLY A 347 0.66 13.56 -25.79
C GLY A 347 1.55 14.74 -26.22
N LEU A 348 2.27 15.39 -25.29
CA LEU A 348 3.23 16.44 -25.61
C LEU A 348 4.52 15.85 -26.24
N PRO A 349 5.33 16.66 -26.94
CA PRO A 349 6.65 16.25 -27.37
C PRO A 349 7.51 15.82 -26.16
N GLN A 350 8.16 14.67 -26.27
CA GLN A 350 9.10 14.23 -25.25
C GLN A 350 10.31 15.17 -25.18
N ALA A 351 10.91 15.28 -24.00
CA ALA A 351 12.20 15.94 -23.86
C ALA A 351 13.25 15.19 -24.69
N ALA A 352 14.17 15.93 -25.31
CA ALA A 352 15.24 15.32 -26.06
C ALA A 352 16.03 14.35 -25.14
N ALA A 353 16.29 13.14 -25.65
CA ALA A 353 17.18 12.22 -24.96
C ALA A 353 18.58 12.83 -24.90
N GLU A 354 19.19 12.88 -23.72
CA GLU A 354 20.62 13.22 -23.64
C GLU A 354 21.41 12.07 -24.27
N GLU A 355 22.33 12.40 -25.16
CA GLU A 355 23.20 11.42 -25.82
C GLU A 355 24.02 10.65 -24.79
N GLY A 356 23.87 9.33 -24.74
CA GLY A 356 24.66 8.45 -23.86
C GLY A 356 23.89 7.40 -23.06
N SER A 357 22.60 7.23 -23.24
CA SER A 357 21.85 6.12 -22.63
C SER A 357 22.08 4.83 -23.41
N GLY A 358 22.67 3.81 -22.72
CA GLY A 358 23.03 2.51 -23.28
C GLY A 358 21.87 1.74 -23.94
N GLU A 359 22.18 0.55 -24.49
CA GLU A 359 21.23 -0.33 -25.19
C GLU A 359 20.00 -0.66 -24.35
N GLY A 360 18.87 -0.03 -24.67
CA GLY A 360 17.56 -0.22 -24.09
C GLY A 360 16.60 0.91 -24.47
N PRO A 361 15.28 0.78 -24.29
CA PRO A 361 14.40 1.91 -24.47
C PRO A 361 14.81 3.00 -23.48
N GLY A 362 15.35 4.11 -23.99
CA GLY A 362 15.82 5.24 -23.19
C GLY A 362 14.72 5.74 -22.25
N LEU A 363 15.11 6.37 -21.14
CA LEU A 363 14.17 6.94 -20.19
C LEU A 363 13.28 7.99 -20.86
N ARG A 364 11.97 7.78 -20.85
CA ARG A 364 10.99 8.69 -21.44
C ARG A 364 10.64 9.78 -20.44
N GLN A 365 10.87 11.03 -20.79
CA GLN A 365 10.55 12.19 -19.95
C GLN A 365 9.93 13.30 -20.78
N TRP A 366 9.18 14.18 -20.11
CA TRP A 366 8.58 15.37 -20.70
C TRP A 366 9.08 16.61 -19.97
N ASP A 367 9.20 17.70 -20.69
CA ASP A 367 9.62 18.99 -20.12
C ASP A 367 8.38 19.75 -19.66
N VAL A 368 7.91 19.40 -18.47
CA VAL A 368 6.79 20.07 -17.79
C VAL A 368 7.32 20.72 -16.53
N GLN A 369 6.93 21.97 -16.29
CA GLN A 369 7.25 22.72 -15.09
C GLN A 369 6.03 22.77 -14.17
N LEU A 370 6.21 22.40 -12.91
CA LEU A 370 5.28 22.70 -11.82
C LEU A 370 5.65 24.07 -11.24
N LEU A 371 4.69 24.98 -11.16
CA LEU A 371 4.86 26.29 -10.56
C LEU A 371 3.85 26.48 -9.42
N LEU A 372 4.36 26.91 -8.27
CA LEU A 372 3.59 27.28 -7.08
C LEU A 372 3.79 28.76 -6.82
N ASP A 373 2.70 29.51 -6.70
CA ASP A 373 2.70 30.89 -6.29
C ASP A 373 2.91 31.05 -4.76
N PRO A 374 3.03 32.26 -4.20
CA PRO A 374 3.18 32.48 -2.76
C PRO A 374 2.07 31.84 -1.92
N GLY A 375 0.83 31.84 -2.41
CA GLY A 375 -0.32 31.29 -1.69
C GLY A 375 -0.29 29.77 -1.63
N ALA A 376 -0.11 29.10 -2.78
CA ALA A 376 0.05 27.66 -2.86
C ALA A 376 1.30 27.17 -2.10
N THR A 377 2.41 27.94 -2.18
CA THR A 377 3.65 27.66 -1.43
C THR A 377 3.40 27.67 0.08
N ALA A 378 2.68 28.67 0.60
CA ALA A 378 2.35 28.77 2.02
C ALA A 378 1.41 27.64 2.48
N ALA A 379 0.39 27.32 1.67
CA ALA A 379 -0.54 26.23 1.97
C ALA A 379 0.13 24.85 1.99
N ALA A 380 1.12 24.64 1.12
CA ALA A 380 1.89 23.41 1.03
C ALA A 380 3.28 23.49 1.71
N ALA A 381 3.51 24.46 2.61
CA ALA A 381 4.83 24.85 3.12
C ALA A 381 5.74 23.65 3.48
N ARG A 382 5.24 22.65 4.20
CA ARG A 382 6.03 21.49 4.64
C ARG A 382 6.54 20.62 3.48
N HIS A 383 5.70 20.42 2.47
CA HIS A 383 6.10 19.68 1.27
C HIS A 383 7.09 20.51 0.46
N VAL A 384 6.83 21.79 0.32
CA VAL A 384 7.70 22.73 -0.40
C VAL A 384 9.06 22.82 0.26
N GLU A 385 9.14 22.98 1.60
CA GLU A 385 10.40 22.97 2.35
C GLU A 385 11.21 21.70 2.13
N PHE A 386 10.55 20.53 2.17
CA PHE A 386 11.21 19.26 1.88
C PHE A 386 11.74 19.19 0.44
N TYR A 387 10.96 19.62 -0.55
CA TYR A 387 11.38 19.58 -1.95
C TYR A 387 12.47 20.63 -2.26
N LEU A 388 12.44 21.79 -1.62
CA LEU A 388 13.52 22.79 -1.68
C LEU A 388 14.82 22.23 -1.07
N TRP A 389 14.73 21.62 0.11
CA TRP A 389 15.87 20.96 0.74
C TRP A 389 16.47 19.85 -0.13
N LYS A 390 15.63 19.11 -0.85
CA LYS A 390 16.05 18.08 -1.78
C LYS A 390 16.58 18.62 -3.12
N GLY A 391 16.45 19.92 -3.40
CA GLY A 391 16.80 20.51 -4.69
C GLY A 391 15.82 20.20 -5.82
N LEU A 392 14.64 19.66 -5.51
CA LEU A 392 13.59 19.32 -6.49
C LEU A 392 12.71 20.51 -6.87
N LEU A 393 12.65 21.51 -6.00
CA LEU A 393 12.07 22.84 -6.23
C LEU A 393 13.17 23.91 -6.07
N ALA A 394 13.02 24.99 -6.80
CA ALA A 394 13.84 26.19 -6.66
C ALA A 394 12.94 27.41 -6.53
N LYS A 395 13.37 28.40 -5.72
CA LYS A 395 12.73 29.70 -5.61
C LYS A 395 13.23 30.61 -6.72
N LYS A 396 12.30 31.33 -7.37
CA LYS A 396 12.60 32.35 -8.38
C LYS A 396 11.69 33.54 -8.18
N LYS A 397 12.18 34.75 -8.49
CA LYS A 397 11.31 35.91 -8.64
C LYS A 397 10.58 35.84 -9.98
N VAL A 398 9.35 36.31 -10.04
CA VAL A 398 8.55 36.34 -11.26
C VAL A 398 9.31 36.99 -12.42
N ARG A 399 10.01 38.09 -12.18
CA ARG A 399 10.83 38.80 -13.19
C ARG A 399 11.97 37.96 -13.78
N GLU A 400 12.41 36.90 -13.09
CA GLU A 400 13.48 35.99 -13.54
C GLU A 400 12.95 34.88 -14.44
N LEU A 401 11.62 34.74 -14.57
CA LEU A 401 10.99 33.81 -15.47
C LEU A 401 11.02 34.33 -16.90
N ASP A 402 10.92 33.42 -17.87
CA ASP A 402 10.81 33.80 -19.28
C ASP A 402 9.53 34.60 -19.57
N GLU A 403 9.54 35.34 -20.67
CA GLU A 403 8.45 36.26 -21.03
C GLU A 403 7.11 35.50 -21.21
N THR A 404 7.14 34.32 -21.82
CA THR A 404 5.93 33.50 -22.03
C THR A 404 5.32 33.08 -20.70
N THR A 405 6.15 32.62 -19.77
CA THR A 405 5.69 32.25 -18.41
C THR A 405 5.09 33.47 -17.69
N ARG A 406 5.73 34.64 -17.74
CA ARG A 406 5.18 35.85 -17.12
C ARG A 406 3.83 36.26 -17.71
N ALA A 407 3.69 36.19 -19.04
CA ALA A 407 2.42 36.47 -19.71
C ALA A 407 1.33 35.47 -19.29
N THR A 408 1.68 34.18 -19.17
CA THR A 408 0.76 33.14 -18.67
C THR A 408 0.33 33.40 -17.22
N LEU A 409 1.22 33.85 -16.35
CA LEU A 409 0.88 34.21 -14.96
C LEU A 409 -0.06 35.40 -14.90
N ALA A 410 0.14 36.44 -15.72
CA ALA A 410 -0.76 37.60 -15.81
C ALA A 410 -2.15 37.19 -16.31
N GLU A 411 -2.22 36.34 -17.34
CA GLU A 411 -3.48 35.77 -17.84
C GLU A 411 -4.19 34.96 -16.77
N TYR A 412 -3.48 34.07 -16.05
CA TYR A 412 -4.05 33.23 -15.01
C TYR A 412 -4.53 34.06 -13.80
N ALA A 413 -3.84 35.12 -13.46
CA ALA A 413 -4.30 36.06 -12.43
C ALA A 413 -5.66 36.67 -12.79
N ALA A 414 -5.88 37.06 -14.04
CA ALA A 414 -7.17 37.58 -14.53
C ALA A 414 -8.29 36.49 -14.43
N VAL A 415 -7.94 35.23 -14.67
CA VAL A 415 -8.88 34.11 -14.46
C VAL A 415 -9.23 33.96 -12.98
N VAL A 416 -8.25 34.04 -12.07
CA VAL A 416 -8.48 33.91 -10.62
C VAL A 416 -9.36 35.06 -10.10
N ARG A 417 -9.20 36.29 -10.63
CA ARG A 417 -10.08 37.44 -10.30
C ARG A 417 -11.49 37.31 -10.91
N GLY A 418 -11.75 36.30 -11.76
CA GLY A 418 -13.04 36.14 -12.44
C GLY A 418 -13.26 37.08 -13.63
N GLU A 419 -12.23 37.78 -14.09
CA GLU A 419 -12.29 38.68 -15.28
C GLU A 419 -12.33 37.89 -16.59
N LYS A 420 -11.89 36.66 -16.57
CA LYS A 420 -11.82 35.75 -17.71
C LYS A 420 -12.13 34.31 -17.28
N ALA A 421 -12.81 33.53 -18.12
CA ALA A 421 -12.99 32.11 -17.91
C ALA A 421 -11.66 31.37 -18.13
N ASP A 422 -11.41 30.31 -17.36
CA ASP A 422 -10.25 29.44 -17.60
C ASP A 422 -10.42 28.65 -18.90
N GLY A 423 -9.43 28.73 -19.78
CA GLY A 423 -9.42 28.01 -21.05
C GLY A 423 -9.44 26.46 -20.93
N PHE A 424 -9.18 25.93 -19.75
CA PHE A 424 -9.20 24.50 -19.42
C PHE A 424 -10.32 24.13 -18.45
N ALA A 425 -11.27 25.04 -18.21
CA ALA A 425 -12.43 24.85 -17.32
C ALA A 425 -12.05 24.55 -15.86
N ARG A 426 -10.91 25.05 -15.37
CA ARG A 426 -10.57 25.01 -13.95
C ARG A 426 -11.43 26.03 -13.20
N THR A 427 -12.12 25.59 -12.15
CA THR A 427 -13.04 26.43 -11.33
C THR A 427 -12.58 26.62 -9.89
N ALA A 428 -11.60 25.82 -9.44
CA ALA A 428 -11.04 25.91 -8.09
C ALA A 428 -9.53 26.24 -8.18
N PHE A 429 -9.14 27.34 -7.57
CA PHE A 429 -7.77 27.87 -7.68
C PHE A 429 -6.94 27.65 -6.41
N GLY A 430 -7.46 26.88 -5.45
CA GLY A 430 -6.79 26.58 -4.19
C GLY A 430 -6.51 27.85 -3.38
N HIS A 431 -5.23 28.03 -3.04
CA HIS A 431 -4.74 29.19 -2.27
C HIS A 431 -3.96 30.20 -3.13
N TRP A 432 -4.20 30.21 -4.44
CA TRP A 432 -3.52 31.13 -5.35
C TRP A 432 -3.70 32.60 -4.95
N LYS A 433 -2.62 33.34 -4.85
CA LYS A 433 -2.60 34.77 -4.45
C LYS A 433 -1.91 35.71 -5.45
N LEU A 434 -1.01 35.17 -6.29
CA LEU A 434 -0.23 35.97 -7.22
C LEU A 434 -1.16 36.71 -8.20
N GLY A 435 -1.18 38.05 -8.11
CA GLY A 435 -2.04 38.88 -8.92
C GLY A 435 -3.54 38.77 -8.64
N ALA A 436 -3.96 38.17 -7.50
CA ALA A 436 -5.37 38.02 -7.13
C ALA A 436 -6.03 39.38 -6.80
N ASP A 437 -5.25 40.35 -6.30
CA ASP A 437 -5.74 41.67 -5.91
C ASP A 437 -5.28 42.80 -6.88
N GLY A 438 -4.72 42.46 -8.07
CA GLY A 438 -4.22 43.43 -9.02
C GLY A 438 -3.24 42.86 -10.04
N GLU A 439 -2.22 43.64 -10.41
CA GLU A 439 -1.18 43.15 -11.32
C GLU A 439 -0.25 42.13 -10.65
N VAL A 440 0.38 41.32 -11.49
CA VAL A 440 1.37 40.33 -11.02
C VAL A 440 2.66 41.06 -10.62
N ASP A 441 3.00 40.99 -9.33
CA ASP A 441 4.25 41.57 -8.81
C ASP A 441 5.47 40.79 -9.33
N GLY A 442 6.35 41.46 -10.06
CA GLY A 442 7.61 40.93 -10.56
C GLY A 442 8.62 40.52 -9.48
N GLU A 443 8.52 41.09 -8.27
CA GLU A 443 9.37 40.76 -7.12
C GLU A 443 8.83 39.58 -6.30
N ALA A 444 7.58 39.15 -6.53
CA ALA A 444 7.00 38.00 -5.86
C ALA A 444 7.82 36.73 -6.11
N GLU A 445 8.01 35.95 -5.05
CA GLU A 445 8.75 34.67 -5.10
C GLU A 445 7.82 33.52 -5.42
N VAL A 446 8.14 32.72 -6.42
CA VAL A 446 7.45 31.49 -6.81
C VAL A 446 8.38 30.29 -6.66
N CYS A 447 7.82 29.09 -6.43
CA CYS A 447 8.58 27.84 -6.43
C CYS A 447 8.35 27.09 -7.74
N VAL A 448 9.43 26.66 -8.39
CA VAL A 448 9.39 25.96 -9.67
C VAL A 448 10.19 24.66 -9.62
N GLY A 449 9.70 23.62 -10.30
CA GLY A 449 10.40 22.34 -10.45
C GLY A 449 9.99 21.59 -11.71
N ARG A 450 10.91 20.84 -12.31
CA ARG A 450 10.59 19.99 -13.47
C ARG A 450 9.89 18.72 -13.01
N VAL A 451 8.85 18.33 -13.73
CA VAL A 451 8.07 17.12 -13.46
C VAL A 451 7.81 16.34 -14.75
N THR A 452 7.58 15.06 -14.63
CA THR A 452 7.29 14.13 -15.73
C THR A 452 6.30 13.07 -15.28
N PRO A 453 5.51 12.44 -16.17
CA PRO A 453 4.70 11.28 -15.84
C PRO A 453 5.54 10.11 -15.33
N ILE A 454 5.00 9.40 -14.35
CA ILE A 454 5.66 8.27 -13.68
C ILE A 454 4.67 7.14 -13.43
N VAL A 455 5.12 5.90 -13.54
CA VAL A 455 4.38 4.73 -13.05
C VAL A 455 4.26 4.86 -11.54
N HIS A 456 3.02 4.77 -11.02
CA HIS A 456 2.77 5.05 -9.62
C HIS A 456 2.11 3.90 -8.87
N PHE A 457 1.08 3.26 -9.47
CA PHE A 457 0.27 2.26 -8.82
C PHE A 457 -0.26 1.25 -9.84
N THR A 458 -0.40 -0.01 -9.46
CA THR A 458 -1.02 -1.04 -10.29
C THR A 458 -2.37 -1.44 -9.69
N MET A 459 -3.47 -1.30 -10.47
CA MET A 459 -4.81 -1.68 -10.01
C MET A 459 -5.07 -3.17 -10.19
N GLY A 460 -4.27 -3.84 -11.01
CA GLY A 460 -4.31 -5.27 -11.23
C GLY A 460 -3.65 -6.07 -10.12
N GLY A 461 -4.19 -7.26 -9.88
CA GLY A 461 -3.70 -8.18 -8.87
C GLY A 461 -4.56 -9.42 -8.72
N ALA A 462 -4.38 -10.16 -7.63
CA ALA A 462 -5.15 -11.36 -7.36
C ALA A 462 -6.63 -11.07 -7.14
N VAL A 463 -7.49 -11.89 -7.73
CA VAL A 463 -8.93 -11.86 -7.45
C VAL A 463 -9.17 -12.28 -6.00
N PHE A 464 -10.00 -11.51 -5.31
CA PHE A 464 -10.31 -11.76 -3.90
C PHE A 464 -11.75 -11.36 -3.56
N ASN A 465 -12.22 -11.73 -2.38
CA ASN A 465 -13.57 -11.46 -1.93
C ASN A 465 -13.62 -10.48 -0.74
N GLU A 466 -14.83 -10.18 -0.27
CA GLU A 466 -15.09 -9.26 0.84
C GLU A 466 -14.55 -9.74 2.20
N GLN A 467 -14.17 -11.02 2.32
CA GLN A 467 -13.45 -11.60 3.46
C GLN A 467 -11.93 -11.57 3.25
N ALA A 468 -11.45 -10.87 2.21
CA ALA A 468 -10.04 -10.81 1.81
C ALA A 468 -9.42 -12.17 1.43
N GLN A 469 -10.22 -13.21 1.14
CA GLN A 469 -9.73 -14.50 0.68
C GLN A 469 -9.31 -14.41 -0.79
N ILE A 470 -8.14 -14.93 -1.13
CA ILE A 470 -7.68 -15.05 -2.53
C ILE A 470 -8.46 -16.17 -3.22
N LEU A 471 -8.87 -15.91 -4.47
CA LEU A 471 -9.74 -16.80 -5.23
C LEU A 471 -9.00 -17.53 -6.36
N ALA A 472 -9.39 -18.79 -6.57
CA ALA A 472 -9.01 -19.59 -7.73
C ALA A 472 -10.01 -19.45 -8.91
N SER A 473 -11.10 -18.69 -8.73
CA SER A 473 -12.09 -18.36 -9.75
C SER A 473 -11.86 -16.99 -10.36
N GLU A 474 -12.29 -16.81 -11.61
CA GLU A 474 -12.30 -15.50 -12.27
C GLU A 474 -13.29 -14.54 -11.59
N LEU A 475 -13.08 -13.25 -11.81
CA LEU A 475 -14.00 -12.22 -11.33
C LEU A 475 -15.39 -12.40 -11.99
N GLY A 476 -16.44 -12.44 -11.17
CA GLY A 476 -17.82 -12.66 -11.64
C GLY A 476 -18.25 -14.12 -11.72
N GLU A 477 -17.36 -15.06 -11.49
CA GLU A 477 -17.70 -16.48 -11.33
C GLU A 477 -18.08 -16.82 -9.87
N GLU A 478 -18.58 -18.06 -9.68
CA GLU A 478 -18.77 -18.60 -8.33
C GLU A 478 -17.44 -18.57 -7.55
N GLN A 479 -17.48 -17.98 -6.36
CA GLN A 479 -16.27 -17.79 -5.56
C GLN A 479 -15.66 -19.13 -5.11
N LYS A 480 -14.40 -19.34 -5.44
CA LYS A 480 -13.60 -20.52 -5.03
C LYS A 480 -12.38 -20.06 -4.22
N PRO A 481 -12.53 -19.84 -2.91
CA PRO A 481 -11.40 -19.40 -2.07
C PRO A 481 -10.29 -20.46 -2.03
N ILE A 482 -9.05 -19.99 -2.06
CA ILE A 482 -7.88 -20.81 -1.75
C ILE A 482 -7.78 -20.90 -0.23
N GLY A 483 -7.93 -22.10 0.33
CA GLY A 483 -7.86 -22.30 1.77
C GLY A 483 -6.53 -21.83 2.35
N GLY A 484 -6.57 -21.24 3.54
CA GLY A 484 -5.36 -20.77 4.24
C GLY A 484 -4.67 -19.56 3.62
N LEU A 485 -5.27 -18.87 2.62
CA LEU A 485 -4.66 -17.75 1.91
C LEU A 485 -5.58 -16.52 1.83
N TRP A 486 -5.09 -15.39 2.32
CA TRP A 486 -5.71 -14.07 2.22
C TRP A 486 -4.78 -13.08 1.53
N GLY A 487 -5.35 -11.98 1.01
CA GLY A 487 -4.57 -10.92 0.38
C GLY A 487 -5.11 -9.54 0.70
N ALA A 488 -4.23 -8.53 0.76
CA ALA A 488 -4.64 -7.14 0.96
C ALA A 488 -3.65 -6.13 0.37
N GLY A 489 -4.17 -4.98 -0.02
CA GLY A 489 -3.41 -3.89 -0.64
C GLY A 489 -3.13 -4.15 -2.12
N GLU A 490 -2.16 -3.47 -2.69
CA GLU A 490 -1.90 -3.40 -4.14
C GLU A 490 -1.60 -4.75 -4.84
N ILE A 491 -1.40 -5.84 -4.07
CA ILE A 491 -1.28 -7.19 -4.61
C ILE A 491 -2.62 -7.77 -5.06
N THR A 492 -3.73 -7.21 -4.59
CA THR A 492 -5.10 -7.61 -4.96
C THR A 492 -5.67 -6.69 -6.03
N GLY A 493 -6.54 -7.22 -6.90
CA GLY A 493 -7.19 -6.49 -7.98
C GLY A 493 -8.71 -6.51 -7.90
N GLY A 494 -9.36 -5.71 -8.75
CA GLY A 494 -10.82 -5.70 -8.87
C GLY A 494 -11.56 -4.58 -8.14
N ILE A 495 -10.88 -3.73 -7.36
CA ILE A 495 -11.50 -2.59 -6.66
C ILE A 495 -11.55 -1.35 -7.56
N HIS A 496 -10.40 -0.95 -8.10
CA HIS A 496 -10.19 0.39 -8.62
C HIS A 496 -10.47 0.56 -10.10
N GLY A 497 -10.60 -0.53 -10.85
CA GLY A 497 -10.83 -0.48 -12.29
C GLY A 497 -9.72 0.26 -13.05
N ASP A 498 -10.10 1.26 -13.85
CA ASP A 498 -9.16 1.99 -14.70
C ASP A 498 -8.35 3.04 -13.92
N ASN A 499 -8.90 3.59 -12.83
CA ASN A 499 -8.27 4.67 -12.11
C ASN A 499 -8.60 4.64 -10.61
N ARG A 500 -7.57 4.65 -9.78
CA ARG A 500 -7.67 4.70 -8.32
C ARG A 500 -7.72 6.16 -7.82
N LEU A 501 -8.70 6.49 -7.00
CA LEU A 501 -8.76 7.79 -6.32
C LEU A 501 -7.55 8.02 -5.40
N GLY A 502 -7.04 9.26 -5.38
CA GLY A 502 -5.99 9.66 -4.43
C GLY A 502 -6.41 9.34 -2.99
N GLY A 503 -5.49 8.82 -2.18
CA GLY A 503 -5.76 8.42 -0.78
C GLY A 503 -6.40 7.03 -0.60
N SER A 504 -6.93 6.38 -1.65
CA SER A 504 -7.57 5.06 -1.53
C SER A 504 -6.59 3.90 -1.41
N SER A 505 -5.32 4.04 -1.86
CA SER A 505 -4.32 2.97 -1.69
C SER A 505 -3.97 2.70 -0.22
N LEU A 506 -3.84 3.75 0.60
CA LEU A 506 -3.63 3.55 2.03
C LEU A 506 -4.90 2.99 2.69
N LEU A 507 -6.07 3.43 2.23
CA LEU A 507 -7.35 2.95 2.77
C LEU A 507 -7.55 1.45 2.53
N GLU A 508 -7.33 0.96 1.30
CA GLU A 508 -7.46 -0.47 1.01
C GLU A 508 -6.50 -1.32 1.83
N CYS A 509 -5.26 -0.83 2.04
CA CYS A 509 -4.29 -1.48 2.90
C CYS A 509 -4.81 -1.66 4.34
N VAL A 510 -5.47 -0.64 4.89
CA VAL A 510 -6.01 -0.71 6.25
C VAL A 510 -7.29 -1.54 6.30
N VAL A 511 -8.23 -1.31 5.39
CA VAL A 511 -9.53 -2.02 5.40
C VAL A 511 -9.34 -3.51 5.19
N PHE A 512 -8.73 -3.90 4.07
CA PHE A 512 -8.59 -5.32 3.73
C PHE A 512 -7.45 -6.00 4.51
N GLY A 513 -6.41 -5.25 4.91
CA GLY A 513 -5.39 -5.76 5.83
C GLY A 513 -5.99 -6.20 7.17
N ARG A 514 -6.87 -5.38 7.77
CA ARG A 514 -7.57 -5.73 9.00
C ARG A 514 -8.45 -6.97 8.82
N ILE A 515 -9.25 -7.01 7.75
CA ILE A 515 -10.11 -8.17 7.44
C ILE A 515 -9.26 -9.43 7.30
N ALA A 516 -8.20 -9.38 6.50
CA ALA A 516 -7.32 -10.53 6.26
C ALA A 516 -6.67 -11.04 7.55
N GLY A 517 -6.16 -10.13 8.40
CA GLY A 517 -5.55 -10.47 9.68
C GLY A 517 -6.54 -11.14 10.64
N GLU A 518 -7.75 -10.59 10.77
CA GLU A 518 -8.82 -11.16 11.59
C GLU A 518 -9.23 -12.57 11.12
N GLN A 519 -9.36 -12.77 9.81
CA GLN A 519 -9.75 -14.07 9.24
C GLN A 519 -8.63 -15.10 9.38
N ALA A 520 -7.38 -14.71 9.15
CA ALA A 520 -6.22 -15.59 9.31
C ALA A 520 -6.04 -16.02 10.78
N ALA A 521 -6.30 -15.13 11.74
CA ALA A 521 -6.26 -15.48 13.16
C ALA A 521 -7.31 -16.53 13.53
N LYS A 522 -8.55 -16.36 13.04
CA LYS A 522 -9.63 -17.36 13.23
C LYS A 522 -9.27 -18.72 12.61
N CYS A 523 -8.63 -18.72 11.45
CA CYS A 523 -8.16 -19.94 10.81
C CYS A 523 -7.07 -20.64 11.64
N ALA A 524 -6.15 -19.88 12.23
CA ALA A 524 -5.11 -20.43 13.10
C ALA A 524 -5.64 -21.03 14.40
N GLU A 525 -6.79 -20.57 14.90
CA GLU A 525 -7.47 -21.17 16.08
C GLU A 525 -8.01 -22.58 15.80
N GLY A 526 -8.25 -22.92 14.53
CA GLY A 526 -8.95 -24.16 14.16
C GLY A 526 -10.46 -24.11 14.48
N PRO A 527 -11.22 -25.14 14.11
CA PRO A 527 -12.62 -25.23 14.49
C PRO A 527 -12.72 -25.28 16.01
N LYS A 528 -13.50 -24.39 16.61
CA LYS A 528 -13.85 -24.47 18.05
C LYS A 528 -14.64 -25.76 18.26
N ALA A 529 -14.10 -26.64 19.13
CA ALA A 529 -14.70 -27.93 19.48
C ALA A 529 -16.08 -27.75 20.11
#